data_bbbf9d6a96e97c749dfaca7886755a4d
#
_entry.id   bbbf9d6a96e97c749dfaca7886755a4d
#
_cell.length_a   1.000
_cell.length_b   1.000
_cell.length_c   1.000
_cell.angle_alpha   90.00
_cell.angle_beta   90.00
_cell.angle_gamma   90.00
#
_symmetry.space_group_name_H-M   'P 1'
#
loop_
_entity.id
_entity.type
_entity.pdbx_description
1 polymer ?
#
loop_
_entity_poly.entity_id
_entity_poly.type
_entity_poly.pdbx_seq_one_letter_code
_entity_poly.pdbx_strand_id
1 'polypeptide(L)'
;VNLWGEGLNEIVYKCVLDVEIFSGYYLKVVYNSLGSVAEIYHIPFQNIRVSKDGEFLYRDDWCDKYARTKPVVFAPFNPNAENKTSQIFQYKEYRPGTRWYPLPTYIGSINYIETDIKISQYHLSAISNGMFPSKMIQFFNGEPDEEGKSKIEKKFKDKFTGSENAGGIMLAFNSDPAKAIQIQDLSATELDKQFTTIYKY
;
A
#
# COMPACT_ATOMS: atom_id res chain seq x y z
N VAL A 1 26.28 11.36 16.77
CA VAL A 1 25.57 10.55 17.74
C VAL A 1 25.89 9.08 17.55
N ASN A 2 26.25 8.67 16.33
CA ASN A 2 26.71 7.31 16.03
C ASN A 2 27.83 7.31 14.97
N LEU A 3 28.46 6.14 14.75
CA LEU A 3 29.54 5.97 13.76
C LEU A 3 29.08 6.13 12.31
N TRP A 4 27.78 6.09 12.04
CA TRP A 4 27.23 6.33 10.67
C TRP A 4 27.16 7.83 10.34
N GLY A 5 27.52 8.71 11.28
CA GLY A 5 27.47 10.16 11.11
C GLY A 5 26.08 10.76 11.26
N GLU A 6 25.11 9.96 11.74
CA GLU A 6 23.73 10.46 11.97
C GLU A 6 23.67 11.43 13.14
N GLY A 7 23.03 12.56 12.92
CA GLY A 7 22.71 13.52 13.95
C GLY A 7 21.50 13.10 14.79
N LEU A 8 21.31 13.74 15.93
CA LEU A 8 20.16 13.47 16.80
C LEU A 8 18.82 13.72 16.07
N ASN A 9 18.76 14.78 15.26
CA ASN A 9 17.55 15.13 14.52
C ASN A 9 17.12 14.04 13.52
N GLU A 10 18.09 13.39 12.87
CA GLU A 10 17.81 12.29 11.93
C GLU A 10 17.26 11.07 12.66
N ILE A 11 17.83 10.73 13.82
CA ILE A 11 17.33 9.63 14.65
C ILE A 11 15.92 9.92 15.14
N VAL A 12 15.66 11.14 15.63
CA VAL A 12 14.33 11.55 16.08
C VAL A 12 13.31 11.48 14.94
N TYR A 13 13.68 11.96 13.76
CA TYR A 13 12.80 11.89 12.57
C TYR A 13 12.40 10.44 12.22
N LYS A 14 13.38 9.53 12.25
CA LYS A 14 13.11 8.10 12.02
C LYS A 14 12.21 7.49 13.10
N CYS A 15 12.42 7.88 14.36
CA CYS A 15 11.56 7.44 15.47
C CYS A 15 10.12 7.94 15.30
N VAL A 16 9.93 9.20 14.89
CA VAL A 16 8.59 9.76 14.64
C VAL A 16 7.89 9.01 13.52
N LEU A 17 8.57 8.72 12.42
CA LEU A 17 7.99 7.92 11.34
C LEU A 17 7.56 6.52 11.81
N ASP A 18 8.40 5.86 12.61
CA ASP A 18 8.05 4.55 13.16
C ASP A 18 6.85 4.62 14.13
N VAL A 19 6.72 5.70 14.92
CA VAL A 19 5.55 5.91 15.77
C VAL A 19 4.28 6.08 14.95
N GLU A 20 4.31 6.87 13.90
CA GLU A 20 3.15 7.10 13.03
C GLU A 20 2.70 5.80 12.34
N ILE A 21 3.65 4.97 11.88
CA ILE A 21 3.34 3.74 11.14
C ILE A 21 3.02 2.58 12.06
N PHE A 22 3.80 2.40 13.16
CA PHE A 22 3.76 1.21 14.00
C PHE A 22 3.32 1.48 15.45
N SER A 23 3.15 2.75 15.83
CA SER A 23 2.90 3.20 17.21
C SER A 23 4.02 2.83 18.19
N GLY A 24 5.26 2.76 17.68
CA GLY A 24 6.43 2.47 18.50
C GLY A 24 7.72 2.48 17.70
N TYR A 25 8.86 2.51 18.38
CA TYR A 25 10.19 2.47 17.75
C TYR A 25 11.21 1.73 18.60
N TYR A 26 12.34 1.39 17.97
CA TYR A 26 13.47 0.75 18.63
C TYR A 26 14.74 1.56 18.46
N LEU A 27 15.49 1.69 19.57
CA LEU A 27 16.84 2.27 19.58
C LEU A 27 17.84 1.25 20.12
N LYS A 28 18.93 1.06 19.39
CA LYS A 28 20.10 0.32 19.89
C LYS A 28 21.00 1.29 20.64
N VAL A 29 21.23 1.00 21.91
CA VAL A 29 22.12 1.75 22.79
C VAL A 29 23.43 0.98 22.92
N VAL A 30 24.54 1.61 22.56
CA VAL A 30 25.88 1.06 22.67
C VAL A 30 26.62 1.75 23.79
N TYR A 31 27.28 0.98 24.64
CA TYR A 31 28.03 1.49 25.79
C TYR A 31 29.54 1.42 25.53
N ASN A 32 30.26 2.35 26.13
CA ASN A 32 31.72 2.31 26.18
C ASN A 32 32.21 1.41 27.35
N SER A 33 33.52 1.21 27.42
CA SER A 33 34.17 0.41 28.48
C SER A 33 33.95 0.96 29.92
N LEU A 34 33.58 2.23 30.03
CA LEU A 34 33.25 2.88 31.31
C LEU A 34 31.78 2.74 31.70
N GLY A 35 30.97 2.07 30.83
CA GLY A 35 29.55 1.88 31.08
C GLY A 35 28.67 3.11 30.79
N SER A 36 29.21 4.14 30.13
CA SER A 36 28.44 5.27 29.65
C SER A 36 27.93 5.04 28.24
N VAL A 37 26.80 5.65 27.86
CA VAL A 37 26.26 5.57 26.51
C VAL A 37 27.25 6.25 25.58
N ALA A 38 27.75 5.48 24.58
CA ALA A 38 28.66 5.94 23.56
C ALA A 38 27.91 6.32 22.29
N GLU A 39 26.98 5.48 21.86
CA GLU A 39 26.28 5.61 20.57
C GLU A 39 24.83 5.20 20.68
N ILE A 40 24.01 5.81 19.84
CA ILE A 40 22.59 5.46 19.69
C ILE A 40 22.30 5.29 18.21
N TYR A 41 21.64 4.17 17.87
CA TYR A 41 21.21 3.85 16.50
C TYR A 41 19.70 3.62 16.47
N HIS A 42 19.03 4.20 15.51
CA HIS A 42 17.68 3.79 15.18
C HIS A 42 17.70 2.43 14.49
N ILE A 43 16.80 1.53 14.87
CA ILE A 43 16.61 0.26 14.20
C ILE A 43 15.19 0.24 13.60
N PRO A 44 15.05 -0.03 12.29
CA PRO A 44 13.75 -0.10 11.65
C PRO A 44 12.83 -1.10 12.37
N PHE A 45 11.60 -0.70 12.63
CA PHE A 45 10.65 -1.48 13.44
C PHE A 45 10.45 -2.92 12.93
N GLN A 46 10.42 -3.10 11.60
CA GLN A 46 10.25 -4.40 10.97
C GLN A 46 11.41 -5.38 11.18
N ASN A 47 12.59 -4.89 11.54
CA ASN A 47 13.79 -5.70 11.69
C ASN A 47 13.90 -6.39 13.05
N ILE A 48 13.04 -5.99 14.01
CA ILE A 48 13.02 -6.55 15.37
C ILE A 48 11.86 -7.53 15.54
N ARG A 49 12.15 -8.63 16.24
CA ARG A 49 11.14 -9.55 16.80
C ARG A 49 11.40 -9.72 18.28
N VAL A 50 10.34 -9.92 19.06
CA VAL A 50 10.43 -10.12 20.50
C VAL A 50 10.34 -11.61 20.80
N SER A 51 11.31 -12.13 21.56
CA SER A 51 11.32 -13.52 22.06
C SER A 51 10.27 -13.71 23.16
N LYS A 52 9.95 -14.96 23.48
CA LYS A 52 9.09 -15.32 24.62
C LYS A 52 9.65 -14.83 25.95
N ASP A 53 10.96 -14.77 26.05
CA ASP A 53 11.70 -14.35 27.26
C ASP A 53 11.88 -12.84 27.34
N GLY A 54 11.37 -12.09 26.34
CA GLY A 54 11.44 -10.62 26.31
C GLY A 54 12.72 -10.08 25.68
N GLU A 55 13.57 -10.91 25.12
CA GLU A 55 14.74 -10.48 24.36
C GLU A 55 14.37 -9.98 22.97
N PHE A 56 15.20 -9.14 22.39
CA PHE A 56 15.02 -8.60 21.05
C PHE A 56 15.90 -9.32 20.07
N LEU A 57 15.27 -9.87 19.04
CA LEU A 57 15.91 -10.58 17.94
C LEU A 57 16.00 -9.64 16.74
N TYR A 58 17.20 -9.34 16.29
CA TYR A 58 17.44 -8.49 15.11
C TYR A 58 17.80 -9.32 13.89
N ARG A 59 17.21 -8.97 12.77
CA ARG A 59 17.56 -9.49 11.44
C ARG A 59 17.18 -8.47 10.37
N ASP A 60 18.02 -8.32 9.36
CA ASP A 60 17.76 -7.37 8.26
C ASP A 60 16.54 -7.75 7.43
N ASP A 61 16.36 -9.05 7.16
CA ASP A 61 15.20 -9.57 6.44
C ASP A 61 14.67 -10.84 7.09
N TRP A 62 13.44 -10.79 7.57
CA TRP A 62 12.72 -11.93 8.14
C TRP A 62 11.99 -12.78 7.08
N CYS A 63 11.85 -12.29 5.87
CA CYS A 63 11.19 -12.99 4.76
C CYS A 63 12.15 -13.88 3.99
N ASP A 64 13.46 -13.67 4.11
CA ASP A 64 14.47 -14.51 3.47
C ASP A 64 14.49 -15.91 4.08
N LYS A 65 13.87 -16.86 3.38
CA LYS A 65 13.82 -18.28 3.76
C LYS A 65 15.18 -18.99 3.67
N TYR A 66 16.11 -18.42 2.92
CA TYR A 66 17.42 -19.00 2.66
C TYR A 66 18.54 -18.40 3.53
N ALA A 67 18.22 -17.36 4.29
CA ALA A 67 19.20 -16.76 5.17
C ALA A 67 19.67 -17.76 6.23
N ARG A 68 20.93 -18.18 6.11
CA ARG A 68 21.62 -19.10 7.02
C ARG A 68 22.05 -18.45 8.33
N THR A 69 22.02 -17.12 8.41
CA THR A 69 22.43 -16.34 9.58
C THR A 69 21.37 -16.40 10.67
N LYS A 70 21.79 -16.76 11.87
CA LYS A 70 20.91 -16.69 13.05
C LYS A 70 20.65 -15.21 13.40
N PRO A 71 19.44 -14.89 13.92
CA PRO A 71 19.17 -13.54 14.43
C PRO A 71 20.18 -13.14 15.51
N VAL A 72 20.55 -11.87 15.53
CA VAL A 72 21.34 -11.32 16.62
C VAL A 72 20.42 -11.04 17.80
N VAL A 73 20.81 -11.52 18.99
CA VAL A 73 20.02 -11.36 20.22
C VAL A 73 20.53 -10.15 20.99
N PHE A 74 19.60 -9.30 21.41
CA PHE A 74 19.90 -8.14 22.26
C PHE A 74 19.04 -8.19 23.53
N ALA A 75 19.66 -7.84 24.64
CA ALA A 75 18.95 -7.66 25.90
C ALA A 75 18.07 -6.39 25.85
N PRO A 76 16.95 -6.36 26.57
CA PRO A 76 16.17 -5.14 26.76
C PRO A 76 16.99 -4.11 27.54
N PHE A 77 16.75 -2.83 27.23
CA PHE A 77 17.42 -1.71 27.87
C PHE A 77 17.19 -1.71 29.39
N ASN A 78 18.28 -1.77 30.12
CA ASN A 78 18.31 -1.65 31.56
C ASN A 78 19.46 -0.71 31.96
N PRO A 79 19.17 0.52 32.47
CA PRO A 79 20.20 1.48 32.84
C PRO A 79 21.06 1.01 34.03
N ASN A 80 20.55 0.08 34.85
CA ASN A 80 21.20 -0.45 36.04
C ASN A 80 21.90 -1.80 35.84
N ALA A 81 22.03 -2.25 34.57
CA ALA A 81 22.70 -3.52 34.30
C ALA A 81 24.20 -3.42 34.66
N GLU A 82 24.73 -4.42 35.36
CA GLU A 82 26.16 -4.51 35.72
C GLU A 82 27.04 -4.72 34.48
N ASN A 83 26.60 -5.61 33.58
CA ASN A 83 27.28 -5.88 32.30
C ASN A 83 26.60 -5.09 31.19
N LYS A 84 27.17 -3.94 30.83
CA LYS A 84 26.63 -3.07 29.80
C LYS A 84 27.13 -3.50 28.41
N THR A 85 26.47 -4.47 27.84
CA THR A 85 26.56 -4.77 26.41
C THR A 85 25.57 -3.91 25.62
N SER A 86 25.62 -3.94 24.29
CA SER A 86 24.60 -3.27 23.47
C SER A 86 23.19 -3.78 23.79
N GLN A 87 22.28 -2.86 24.06
CA GLN A 87 20.91 -3.14 24.47
C GLN A 87 19.92 -2.47 23.52
N ILE A 88 18.68 -2.95 23.48
CA ILE A 88 17.61 -2.32 22.71
C ILE A 88 16.61 -1.67 23.65
N PHE A 89 16.41 -0.38 23.44
CA PHE A 89 15.31 0.39 24.01
C PHE A 89 14.11 0.30 23.11
N GLN A 90 12.96 -0.11 23.65
CA GLN A 90 11.65 -0.13 22.97
C GLN A 90 10.77 0.97 23.55
N TYR A 91 10.31 1.87 22.70
CA TYR A 91 9.13 2.68 22.97
C TYR A 91 7.93 2.04 22.28
N LYS A 92 6.82 1.99 22.97
CA LYS A 92 5.53 1.59 22.39
C LYS A 92 4.40 2.37 23.04
N GLU A 93 3.45 2.77 22.22
CA GLU A 93 2.23 3.37 22.71
C GLU A 93 1.42 2.34 23.49
N TYR A 94 0.91 2.75 24.67
CA TYR A 94 0.13 1.86 25.51
C TYR A 94 -1.24 1.61 24.90
N ARG A 95 -1.57 0.32 24.72
CA ARG A 95 -2.93 -0.14 24.43
C ARG A 95 -3.30 -1.33 25.31
N PRO A 96 -4.48 -1.33 25.90
CA PRO A 96 -4.98 -2.49 26.64
C PRO A 96 -5.01 -3.73 25.75
N GLY A 97 -4.55 -4.88 26.29
CA GLY A 97 -4.54 -6.15 25.56
C GLY A 97 -3.32 -6.41 24.67
N THR A 98 -2.44 -5.44 24.46
CA THR A 98 -1.19 -5.65 23.72
C THR A 98 -0.01 -5.80 24.68
N ARG A 99 0.75 -6.90 24.53
CA ARG A 99 1.90 -7.17 25.42
C ARG A 99 3.24 -6.80 24.81
N TRP A 100 3.51 -7.28 23.60
CA TRP A 100 4.85 -7.19 22.99
C TRP A 100 4.96 -6.10 21.94
N TYR A 101 3.96 -6.03 21.07
CA TYR A 101 3.95 -5.07 19.97
C TYR A 101 2.85 -4.03 20.18
N PRO A 102 3.11 -2.77 19.84
CA PRO A 102 2.05 -1.77 19.77
C PRO A 102 1.06 -2.09 18.66
N LEU A 103 -0.10 -1.50 18.73
CA LEU A 103 -1.12 -1.61 17.70
C LEU A 103 -1.30 -0.22 17.05
N PRO A 104 -1.11 -0.09 15.73
CA PRO A 104 -1.24 1.19 15.04
C PRO A 104 -2.59 1.86 15.28
N THR A 105 -2.59 3.19 15.39
CA THR A 105 -3.79 3.98 15.69
C THR A 105 -4.83 3.89 14.58
N TYR A 106 -4.37 3.79 13.31
CA TYR A 106 -5.23 3.74 12.12
C TYR A 106 -5.93 2.40 11.87
N ILE A 107 -5.69 1.38 12.71
CA ILE A 107 -6.24 0.02 12.47
C ILE A 107 -7.78 0.00 12.47
N GLY A 108 -8.40 0.91 13.20
CA GLY A 108 -9.85 1.08 13.18
C GLY A 108 -10.40 1.62 11.86
N SER A 109 -9.56 2.26 11.07
CA SER A 109 -9.92 2.88 9.78
C SER A 109 -9.51 2.04 8.56
N ILE A 110 -9.03 0.81 8.77
CA ILE A 110 -8.45 -0.02 7.69
C ILE A 110 -9.45 -0.28 6.56
N ASN A 111 -10.73 -0.45 6.87
CA ASN A 111 -11.77 -0.65 5.87
C ASN A 111 -11.97 0.59 4.97
N TYR A 112 -11.82 1.79 5.55
CA TYR A 112 -11.89 3.04 4.78
C TYR A 112 -10.68 3.20 3.88
N ILE A 113 -9.49 2.86 4.38
CA ILE A 113 -8.23 2.86 3.60
C ILE A 113 -8.35 1.88 2.43
N GLU A 114 -8.83 0.65 2.67
CA GLU A 114 -9.04 -0.32 1.60
C GLU A 114 -10.07 0.13 0.57
N THR A 115 -11.14 0.79 1.01
CA THR A 115 -12.16 1.34 0.12
C THR A 115 -11.56 2.42 -0.77
N ASP A 116 -10.79 3.34 -0.21
CA ASP A 116 -10.10 4.40 -0.97
C ASP A 116 -9.14 3.82 -2.02
N ILE A 117 -8.34 2.81 -1.63
CA ILE A 117 -7.45 2.10 -2.55
C ILE A 117 -8.24 1.47 -3.70
N LYS A 118 -9.34 0.78 -3.43
CA LYS A 118 -10.18 0.13 -4.46
C LYS A 118 -10.84 1.14 -5.39
N ILE A 119 -11.32 2.25 -4.86
CA ILE A 119 -11.88 3.34 -5.66
C ILE A 119 -10.81 3.93 -6.58
N SER A 120 -9.62 4.19 -6.05
CA SER A 120 -8.49 4.71 -6.84
C SER A 120 -8.09 3.73 -7.96
N GLN A 121 -8.00 2.44 -7.66
CA GLN A 121 -7.73 1.39 -8.64
C GLN A 121 -8.80 1.30 -9.71
N TYR A 122 -10.08 1.41 -9.33
CA TYR A 122 -11.20 1.44 -10.26
C TYR A 122 -11.10 2.63 -11.22
N HIS A 123 -10.82 3.83 -10.71
CA HIS A 123 -10.65 5.02 -11.54
C HIS A 123 -9.46 4.89 -12.49
N LEU A 124 -8.32 4.42 -12.02
CA LEU A 124 -7.15 4.17 -12.86
C LEU A 124 -7.46 3.15 -13.96
N SER A 125 -8.15 2.06 -13.61
CA SER A 125 -8.57 1.06 -14.58
C SER A 125 -9.57 1.62 -15.59
N ALA A 126 -10.53 2.42 -15.15
CA ALA A 126 -11.51 3.08 -16.02
C ALA A 126 -10.83 4.03 -17.01
N ILE A 127 -9.87 4.83 -16.54
CA ILE A 127 -9.09 5.73 -17.40
C ILE A 127 -8.23 4.93 -18.39
N SER A 128 -7.50 3.92 -17.91
CA SER A 128 -6.58 3.14 -18.74
C SER A 128 -7.29 2.30 -19.79
N ASN A 129 -8.47 1.77 -19.48
CA ASN A 129 -9.21 0.90 -20.38
C ASN A 129 -10.27 1.63 -21.20
N GLY A 130 -10.48 2.93 -20.96
CA GLY A 130 -11.56 3.69 -21.60
C GLY A 130 -12.95 3.09 -21.33
N MET A 131 -13.15 2.49 -20.15
CA MET A 131 -14.24 1.54 -19.85
C MET A 131 -15.61 2.17 -19.57
N PHE A 132 -15.82 3.42 -19.91
CA PHE A 132 -17.19 3.93 -19.97
C PHE A 132 -17.58 4.07 -21.42
N PRO A 133 -18.27 3.08 -22.01
CA PRO A 133 -18.86 3.28 -23.32
C PRO A 133 -19.82 4.46 -23.19
N SER A 134 -19.43 5.59 -23.75
CA SER A 134 -20.30 6.77 -23.80
C SER A 134 -21.44 6.58 -24.79
N LYS A 135 -21.28 5.63 -25.71
CA LYS A 135 -22.25 5.36 -26.77
C LYS A 135 -22.34 3.87 -27.05
N MET A 136 -23.57 3.41 -27.26
CA MET A 136 -23.85 2.10 -27.81
C MET A 136 -24.26 2.30 -29.29
N ILE A 137 -23.57 1.62 -30.22
CA ILE A 137 -23.92 1.60 -31.63
C ILE A 137 -24.50 0.21 -31.94
N GLN A 138 -25.76 0.18 -32.35
CA GLN A 138 -26.45 -1.04 -32.69
C GLN A 138 -26.65 -1.14 -34.19
N PHE A 139 -26.10 -2.18 -34.77
CA PHE A 139 -26.23 -2.47 -36.21
C PHE A 139 -27.35 -3.50 -36.44
N PHE A 140 -28.26 -3.21 -37.38
CA PHE A 140 -29.39 -4.07 -37.73
C PHE A 140 -29.23 -4.69 -39.10
N ASN A 141 -28.04 -4.69 -39.69
CA ASN A 141 -27.78 -5.16 -41.07
C ASN A 141 -27.39 -6.66 -41.14
N GLY A 142 -27.86 -7.46 -40.19
CA GLY A 142 -27.50 -8.87 -40.04
C GLY A 142 -26.36 -9.11 -39.08
N GLU A 143 -26.19 -10.34 -38.65
CA GLU A 143 -25.08 -10.74 -37.77
C GLU A 143 -23.89 -11.15 -38.68
N PRO A 144 -22.73 -10.46 -38.58
CA PRO A 144 -21.51 -10.93 -39.20
C PRO A 144 -21.10 -12.27 -38.58
N ASP A 145 -20.32 -13.06 -39.31
CA ASP A 145 -19.67 -14.24 -38.76
C ASP A 145 -18.69 -13.86 -37.60
N GLU A 146 -18.28 -14.84 -36.83
CA GLU A 146 -17.41 -14.60 -35.67
C GLU A 146 -16.09 -13.88 -36.02
N GLU A 147 -15.54 -14.18 -37.23
CA GLU A 147 -14.35 -13.47 -37.72
C GLU A 147 -14.66 -12.00 -38.07
N GLY A 148 -15.81 -11.74 -38.63
CA GLY A 148 -16.28 -10.39 -38.96
C GLY A 148 -16.53 -9.56 -37.73
N LYS A 149 -17.19 -10.10 -36.68
CA LYS A 149 -17.39 -9.47 -35.39
C LYS A 149 -16.05 -9.10 -34.78
N SER A 150 -15.13 -10.03 -34.68
CA SER A 150 -13.80 -9.83 -34.12
C SER A 150 -12.99 -8.75 -34.86
N LYS A 151 -13.04 -8.73 -36.19
CA LYS A 151 -12.38 -7.70 -37.02
C LYS A 151 -12.98 -6.31 -36.81
N ILE A 152 -14.30 -6.21 -36.67
CA ILE A 152 -15.00 -4.95 -36.43
C ILE A 152 -14.67 -4.44 -35.00
N GLU A 153 -14.79 -5.28 -33.99
CA GLU A 153 -14.45 -4.95 -32.61
C GLU A 153 -13.01 -4.48 -32.46
N LYS A 154 -12.08 -5.20 -33.13
CA LYS A 154 -10.67 -4.82 -33.10
C LYS A 154 -10.42 -3.43 -33.70
N LYS A 155 -11.00 -3.16 -34.89
CA LYS A 155 -10.89 -1.85 -35.55
C LYS A 155 -11.47 -0.72 -34.70
N PHE A 156 -12.60 -0.96 -34.03
CA PHE A 156 -13.19 0.04 -33.14
C PHE A 156 -12.36 0.22 -31.88
N LYS A 157 -11.87 -0.88 -31.31
CA LYS A 157 -10.99 -0.83 -30.14
C LYS A 157 -9.71 -0.05 -30.43
N ASP A 158 -9.03 -0.35 -31.53
CA ASP A 158 -7.79 0.33 -31.93
C ASP A 158 -8.00 1.83 -32.22
N LYS A 159 -9.20 2.22 -32.65
CA LYS A 159 -9.49 3.60 -33.07
C LYS A 159 -10.12 4.46 -31.97
N PHE A 160 -10.81 3.87 -31.01
CA PHE A 160 -11.64 4.59 -30.03
C PHE A 160 -11.35 4.23 -28.57
N THR A 161 -10.38 3.36 -28.27
CA THR A 161 -9.96 3.04 -26.92
C THR A 161 -8.51 3.46 -26.66
N GLY A 162 -8.21 3.87 -25.44
CA GLY A 162 -6.91 4.35 -24.99
C GLY A 162 -7.03 5.67 -24.23
N SER A 163 -6.00 6.06 -23.50
CA SER A 163 -5.98 7.27 -22.66
C SER A 163 -6.20 8.57 -23.45
N GLU A 164 -5.95 8.56 -24.76
CA GLU A 164 -6.17 9.71 -25.64
C GLU A 164 -7.58 9.72 -26.28
N ASN A 165 -8.30 8.58 -26.22
CA ASN A 165 -9.64 8.41 -26.78
C ASN A 165 -10.64 8.08 -25.65
N ALA A 166 -10.82 8.99 -24.71
CA ALA A 166 -11.77 8.85 -23.63
C ALA A 166 -13.20 8.75 -24.15
N GLY A 167 -13.85 7.63 -23.92
CA GLY A 167 -15.23 7.38 -24.34
C GLY A 167 -15.36 6.11 -25.17
N GLY A 168 -15.30 4.95 -24.54
CA GLY A 168 -15.48 3.65 -25.22
C GLY A 168 -16.83 3.56 -25.96
N ILE A 169 -16.83 2.90 -27.09
CA ILE A 169 -18.04 2.61 -27.88
C ILE A 169 -18.36 1.13 -27.71
N MET A 170 -19.60 0.84 -27.34
CA MET A 170 -20.14 -0.51 -27.32
C MET A 170 -20.80 -0.82 -28.65
N LEU A 171 -20.43 -1.94 -29.28
CA LEU A 171 -21.02 -2.39 -30.53
C LEU A 171 -22.00 -3.52 -30.25
N ALA A 172 -23.20 -3.43 -30.79
CA ALA A 172 -24.21 -4.48 -30.79
C ALA A 172 -24.65 -4.79 -32.20
N PHE A 173 -24.75 -6.09 -32.51
CA PHE A 173 -25.22 -6.56 -33.84
C PHE A 173 -26.56 -7.27 -33.67
N ASN A 174 -27.48 -6.99 -34.55
CA ASN A 174 -28.81 -7.59 -34.54
C ASN A 174 -29.22 -8.01 -35.98
N SER A 175 -29.96 -9.07 -36.09
CA SER A 175 -30.39 -9.65 -37.37
C SER A 175 -31.67 -9.08 -37.97
N ASP A 176 -32.26 -8.04 -37.37
CA ASP A 176 -33.50 -7.44 -37.88
C ASP A 176 -33.22 -6.31 -38.89
N PRO A 177 -33.37 -6.58 -40.21
CA PRO A 177 -33.03 -5.61 -41.26
C PRO A 177 -33.99 -4.42 -41.36
N ALA A 178 -35.11 -4.45 -40.65
CA ALA A 178 -36.13 -3.41 -40.73
C ALA A 178 -35.86 -2.17 -39.86
N LYS A 179 -34.82 -2.23 -39.01
CA LYS A 179 -34.50 -1.13 -38.10
C LYS A 179 -33.23 -0.40 -38.51
N ALA A 180 -33.30 0.92 -38.44
CA ALA A 180 -32.12 1.77 -38.66
C ALA A 180 -31.09 1.63 -37.51
N ILE A 181 -29.82 1.93 -37.83
CA ILE A 181 -28.76 1.99 -36.83
C ILE A 181 -29.18 2.92 -35.69
N GLN A 182 -29.19 2.42 -34.47
CA GLN A 182 -29.50 3.19 -33.29
C GLN A 182 -28.21 3.48 -32.54
N ILE A 183 -28.04 4.75 -32.16
CA ILE A 183 -26.96 5.22 -31.30
C ILE A 183 -27.61 5.65 -30.00
N GLN A 184 -27.29 4.97 -28.91
CA GLN A 184 -27.78 5.32 -27.57
C GLN A 184 -26.62 5.86 -26.74
N ASP A 185 -26.81 7.06 -26.21
CA ASP A 185 -25.86 7.60 -25.24
C ASP A 185 -26.02 6.87 -23.91
N LEU A 186 -24.94 6.28 -23.44
CA LEU A 186 -24.87 5.68 -22.11
C LEU A 186 -24.35 6.77 -21.18
N SER A 187 -25.20 7.23 -20.26
CA SER A 187 -24.76 8.20 -19.27
C SER A 187 -23.63 7.64 -18.45
N ALA A 188 -22.49 8.34 -18.45
CA ALA A 188 -21.40 8.03 -17.54
C ALA A 188 -21.92 8.12 -16.10
N THR A 189 -21.83 7.05 -15.37
CA THR A 189 -22.20 7.00 -13.97
C THR A 189 -21.40 8.06 -13.22
N GLU A 190 -22.06 8.95 -12.54
CA GLU A 190 -21.70 9.95 -11.53
C GLU A 190 -20.30 9.87 -10.91
N LEU A 191 -19.26 9.81 -11.74
CA LEU A 191 -17.85 9.87 -11.30
C LEU A 191 -17.58 11.11 -10.44
N ASP A 192 -18.14 12.25 -10.85
CA ASP A 192 -18.00 13.52 -10.12
C ASP A 192 -18.60 13.46 -8.71
N LYS A 193 -19.66 12.69 -8.49
CA LYS A 193 -20.21 12.52 -7.16
C LYS A 193 -19.35 11.61 -6.28
N GLN A 194 -18.71 10.61 -6.85
CA GLN A 194 -17.78 9.73 -6.13
C GLN A 194 -16.53 10.50 -5.69
N PHE A 195 -15.95 11.31 -6.55
CA PHE A 195 -14.85 12.20 -6.20
C PHE A 195 -15.23 13.17 -5.07
N THR A 196 -16.40 13.80 -5.19
CA THR A 196 -16.88 14.75 -4.17
C THR A 196 -17.11 14.07 -2.82
N THR A 197 -17.46 12.79 -2.79
CA THR A 197 -17.67 12.04 -1.55
C THR A 197 -16.33 11.73 -0.85
N ILE A 198 -15.28 11.40 -1.60
CA ILE A 198 -13.94 11.12 -1.05
C ILE A 198 -13.33 12.35 -0.39
N TYR A 199 -13.50 13.55 -0.99
CA TYR A 199 -12.88 14.79 -0.50
C TYR A 199 -13.72 15.56 0.53
N LYS A 200 -14.92 15.10 0.87
CA LYS A 200 -15.78 15.74 1.89
C LYS A 200 -15.66 15.13 3.30
N TYR A 201 -14.87 14.09 3.45
CA TYR A 201 -14.53 13.45 4.71
C TYR A 201 -13.03 13.47 4.98
#